data_7e95901403b382050293d730594b708f
#
_entry.id   7e95901403b382050293d730594b708f
#
_cell.length_a   1.000
_cell.length_b   1.000
_cell.length_c   1.000
_cell.angle_alpha   90.00
_cell.angle_beta   90.00
_cell.angle_gamma   90.00
#
_symmetry.space_group_name_H-M   'P 1'
#
loop_
_entity.id
_entity.type
_entity.pdbx_description
1 polymer ?
#
loop_
_entity_poly.entity_id
_entity_poly.type
_entity_poly.pdbx_seq_one_letter_code
_entity_poly.pdbx_strand_id
1 'polypeptide(L)'
;MSDARIQKSEATEWKRMRFKKNKVWLATKAGGSPLEKSGKVLIKYQLEQDYEYWVNKAGVVPLDSPSQKNEQKKTEKTDAKPNKKAKHHKSKDPLVEADDPDTIHIFTDGACSGNPGPSGIGVLMRFGTHEKEIAKYIGTATNNIAELQAIEAGLAAVKNTDYPVNVYTDSNYAYGVLALGWKSKKNKDIVESIKKRMQKFKDLTFFKVKGHAGNRDNERADFLATAAIKDAGADT
;
A
#
# COMPACT_ATOMS: atom_id res chain seq x y z
N MET A 1 -0.20 31.25 -11.57
CA MET A 1 -1.50 30.59 -11.80
C MET A 1 -1.62 30.32 -13.28
N SER A 2 -1.66 29.09 -13.72
CA SER A 2 -1.89 28.61 -15.09
C SER A 2 -0.78 27.70 -15.59
N ASP A 3 -0.83 26.41 -15.21
CA ASP A 3 -0.15 25.35 -15.98
C ASP A 3 -0.72 23.94 -15.82
N ALA A 4 -1.86 23.78 -15.14
CA ALA A 4 -2.44 22.45 -14.87
C ALA A 4 -3.58 22.04 -15.81
N ARG A 5 -3.98 22.87 -16.79
CA ARG A 5 -5.19 22.65 -17.62
C ARG A 5 -4.96 22.32 -19.09
N ILE A 6 -3.73 22.28 -19.60
CA ILE A 6 -3.49 22.23 -21.08
C ILE A 6 -3.18 20.83 -21.63
N GLN A 7 -3.10 19.77 -20.86
CA GLN A 7 -2.66 18.46 -21.38
C GLN A 7 -3.74 17.38 -21.54
N LYS A 8 -5.02 17.69 -21.38
CA LYS A 8 -6.10 16.70 -21.58
C LYS A 8 -6.53 16.50 -23.04
N SER A 9 -6.02 17.29 -23.98
CA SER A 9 -6.46 17.28 -25.40
C SER A 9 -5.55 16.51 -26.38
N GLU A 10 -4.41 15.97 -25.92
CA GLU A 10 -3.48 15.27 -26.82
C GLU A 10 -3.63 13.75 -26.88
N ALA A 11 -4.27 13.13 -25.91
CA ALA A 11 -4.49 11.67 -25.89
C ALA A 11 -5.83 11.35 -26.54
N THR A 12 -5.83 10.76 -27.71
CA THR A 12 -7.04 10.41 -28.46
C THR A 12 -7.48 8.96 -28.26
N GLU A 13 -6.57 8.07 -27.91
CA GLU A 13 -6.84 6.63 -27.78
C GLU A 13 -6.07 5.99 -26.63
N TRP A 14 -6.59 4.86 -26.12
CA TRP A 14 -5.97 4.06 -25.06
C TRP A 14 -5.68 2.65 -25.57
N LYS A 15 -4.41 2.27 -25.62
CA LYS A 15 -3.95 0.96 -26.09
C LYS A 15 -3.64 0.03 -24.93
N ARG A 16 -4.12 -1.22 -24.97
CA ARG A 16 -3.83 -2.23 -23.94
C ARG A 16 -2.38 -2.70 -24.03
N MET A 17 -1.63 -2.53 -22.97
CA MET A 17 -0.21 -2.87 -22.85
C MET A 17 0.08 -3.57 -21.51
N ARG A 18 1.32 -3.99 -21.28
CA ARG A 18 1.81 -4.51 -20.01
C ARG A 18 2.87 -3.58 -19.45
N PHE A 19 2.74 -3.26 -18.17
CA PHE A 19 3.76 -2.55 -17.39
C PHE A 19 4.11 -3.38 -16.16
N LYS A 20 5.36 -3.88 -16.09
CA LYS A 20 5.78 -4.88 -15.10
C LYS A 20 4.91 -6.14 -15.18
N LYS A 21 4.19 -6.50 -14.09
CA LYS A 21 3.27 -7.66 -14.04
C LYS A 21 1.81 -7.30 -14.35
N ASN A 22 1.48 -6.01 -14.51
CA ASN A 22 0.11 -5.52 -14.64
C ASN A 22 -0.26 -5.21 -16.09
N LYS A 23 -1.53 -5.47 -16.44
CA LYS A 23 -2.14 -4.97 -17.67
C LYS A 23 -2.53 -3.51 -17.46
N VAL A 24 -2.11 -2.63 -18.38
CA VAL A 24 -2.35 -1.18 -18.31
C VAL A 24 -2.90 -0.67 -19.62
N TRP A 25 -3.43 0.54 -19.61
CA TRP A 25 -3.84 1.28 -20.78
C TRP A 25 -2.81 2.39 -21.03
N LEU A 26 -2.20 2.39 -22.20
CA LEU A 26 -1.22 3.38 -22.67
C LEU A 26 -1.94 4.45 -23.47
N ALA A 27 -1.76 5.72 -23.10
CA ALA A 27 -2.25 6.83 -23.89
C ALA A 27 -1.48 6.96 -25.20
N THR A 28 -2.20 7.07 -26.32
CA THR A 28 -1.64 7.27 -27.65
C THR A 28 -2.20 8.52 -28.31
N LYS A 29 -1.39 9.14 -29.17
CA LYS A 29 -1.82 10.23 -30.04
C LYS A 29 -2.62 9.69 -31.22
N ALA A 30 -3.31 10.56 -31.93
CA ALA A 30 -3.87 10.26 -33.26
C ALA A 30 -2.76 9.71 -34.15
N GLY A 31 -2.87 8.44 -34.58
CA GLY A 31 -1.80 7.74 -35.29
C GLY A 31 -1.05 6.68 -34.48
N GLY A 32 -1.48 6.39 -33.25
CA GLY A 32 -1.06 5.22 -32.45
C GLY A 32 0.30 5.35 -31.76
N SER A 33 1.01 6.48 -31.89
CA SER A 33 2.26 6.71 -31.16
C SER A 33 1.98 7.02 -29.67
N PRO A 34 2.79 6.51 -28.72
CA PRO A 34 2.61 6.82 -27.29
C PRO A 34 2.66 8.31 -27.00
N LEU A 35 1.80 8.77 -26.08
CA LEU A 35 1.94 10.10 -25.50
C LEU A 35 3.15 10.10 -24.57
N GLU A 36 4.22 10.79 -24.99
CA GLU A 36 5.53 10.77 -24.34
C GLU A 36 5.95 12.16 -23.85
N LYS A 37 6.52 12.22 -22.64
CA LYS A 37 7.11 13.42 -22.04
C LYS A 37 8.37 13.02 -21.25
N SER A 38 9.53 13.57 -21.62
CA SER A 38 10.81 13.32 -20.93
C SER A 38 11.14 11.83 -20.72
N GLY A 39 10.97 11.00 -21.77
CA GLY A 39 11.25 9.56 -21.70
C GLY A 39 10.23 8.73 -20.93
N LYS A 40 9.11 9.34 -20.50
CA LYS A 40 7.99 8.69 -19.84
C LYS A 40 6.77 8.68 -20.74
N VAL A 41 5.92 7.67 -20.55
CA VAL A 41 4.64 7.50 -21.23
C VAL A 41 3.51 7.50 -20.22
N LEU A 42 2.34 7.98 -20.64
CA LEU A 42 1.16 8.10 -19.81
C LEU A 42 0.38 6.79 -19.82
N ILE A 43 0.06 6.25 -18.63
CA ILE A 43 -0.72 5.02 -18.49
C ILE A 43 -1.86 5.16 -17.51
N LYS A 44 -2.87 4.30 -17.65
CA LYS A 44 -3.93 4.01 -16.66
C LYS A 44 -3.95 2.50 -16.36
N TYR A 45 -4.31 2.12 -15.15
CA TYR A 45 -4.55 0.71 -14.82
C TYR A 45 -5.96 0.25 -15.22
N GLN A 46 -6.94 1.14 -15.15
CA GLN A 46 -8.32 0.95 -15.61
C GLN A 46 -8.75 2.13 -16.48
N LEU A 47 -9.59 1.89 -17.52
CA LEU A 47 -10.03 2.96 -18.43
C LEU A 47 -10.84 4.04 -17.75
N GLU A 48 -11.69 3.64 -16.80
CA GLU A 48 -12.64 4.52 -16.10
C GLU A 48 -12.02 5.25 -14.90
N GLN A 49 -10.74 5.00 -14.58
CA GLN A 49 -10.09 5.72 -13.48
C GLN A 49 -9.72 7.15 -13.87
N ASP A 50 -9.84 8.08 -12.93
CA ASP A 50 -9.55 9.49 -13.13
C ASP A 50 -8.07 9.84 -13.09
N TYR A 51 -7.22 8.98 -12.50
CA TYR A 51 -5.79 9.27 -12.38
C TYR A 51 -4.95 8.56 -13.43
N GLU A 52 -3.91 9.26 -13.85
CA GLU A 52 -2.97 8.88 -14.88
C GLU A 52 -1.56 8.85 -14.30
N TYR A 53 -0.70 7.98 -14.84
CA TYR A 53 0.65 7.79 -14.33
C TYR A 53 1.68 7.94 -15.43
N TRP A 54 2.66 8.81 -15.22
CA TRP A 54 3.82 8.91 -16.08
C TRP A 54 4.87 7.87 -15.68
N VAL A 55 5.07 6.85 -16.49
CA VAL A 55 6.01 5.75 -16.24
C VAL A 55 7.09 5.71 -17.29
N ASN A 56 8.26 5.12 -16.97
CA ASN A 56 9.34 4.97 -17.93
C ASN A 56 8.87 4.13 -19.13
N LYS A 57 9.07 4.64 -20.35
CA LYS A 57 8.67 4.01 -21.62
C LYS A 57 9.22 2.59 -21.77
N ALA A 58 10.47 2.35 -21.37
CA ALA A 58 11.11 1.05 -21.45
C ALA A 58 10.42 -0.06 -20.63
N GLY A 59 9.61 0.32 -19.63
CA GLY A 59 8.84 -0.63 -18.81
C GLY A 59 7.48 -1.00 -19.38
N VAL A 60 7.01 -0.34 -20.43
CA VAL A 60 5.71 -0.59 -21.07
C VAL A 60 5.92 -1.40 -22.35
N VAL A 61 5.41 -2.62 -22.36
CA VAL A 61 5.61 -3.58 -23.47
C VAL A 61 4.26 -4.13 -23.96
N PRO A 62 4.18 -4.63 -25.19
CA PRO A 62 3.00 -5.34 -25.69
C PRO A 62 2.61 -6.51 -24.79
N LEU A 63 1.31 -6.87 -24.74
CA LEU A 63 0.81 -7.97 -23.90
C LEU A 63 1.49 -9.31 -24.20
N ASP A 64 1.80 -9.55 -25.48
CA ASP A 64 2.36 -10.80 -25.99
C ASP A 64 3.88 -10.88 -25.90
N SER A 65 4.55 -9.85 -25.36
CA SER A 65 6.00 -9.87 -25.17
C SER A 65 6.39 -10.88 -24.11
N PRO A 66 7.38 -11.76 -24.36
CA PRO A 66 7.86 -12.71 -23.36
C PRO A 66 8.36 -11.98 -22.12
N SER A 67 8.05 -12.49 -20.95
CA SER A 67 8.54 -11.93 -19.67
C SER A 67 10.05 -12.08 -19.61
N GLN A 68 10.79 -10.99 -19.66
CA GLN A 68 12.22 -11.01 -19.38
C GLN A 68 12.43 -11.49 -17.93
N LYS A 69 12.88 -12.74 -17.78
CA LYS A 69 13.52 -13.19 -16.56
C LYS A 69 14.82 -12.40 -16.43
N ASN A 70 14.93 -11.52 -15.46
CA ASN A 70 16.20 -10.92 -15.08
C ASN A 70 17.12 -12.05 -14.58
N GLU A 71 18.00 -12.52 -15.44
CA GLU A 71 19.21 -13.20 -15.02
C GLU A 71 20.14 -12.15 -14.40
N GLN A 72 20.13 -12.08 -13.07
CA GLN A 72 21.14 -11.36 -12.34
C GLN A 72 22.46 -12.11 -12.45
N LYS A 73 23.42 -11.52 -13.17
CA LYS A 73 24.81 -11.88 -13.20
C LYS A 73 25.35 -11.99 -11.76
N LYS A 74 25.75 -13.22 -11.40
CA LYS A 74 26.59 -13.54 -10.28
C LYS A 74 27.95 -12.86 -10.48
N THR A 75 28.32 -11.93 -9.64
CA THR A 75 29.71 -11.58 -9.39
C THR A 75 30.03 -11.93 -7.93
N GLU A 76 30.85 -12.94 -7.77
CA GLU A 76 31.52 -13.30 -6.53
C GLU A 76 32.47 -12.19 -6.10
N LYS A 77 32.44 -11.85 -4.82
CA LYS A 77 33.62 -11.52 -3.99
C LYS A 77 33.23 -11.49 -2.51
N THR A 78 33.67 -12.51 -1.84
CA THR A 78 34.50 -12.68 -0.62
C THR A 78 34.30 -11.74 0.55
N ASP A 79 33.97 -12.41 1.68
CA ASP A 79 34.41 -12.20 3.08
C ASP A 79 34.08 -10.91 3.84
N ALA A 80 33.13 -11.03 4.76
CA ALA A 80 33.31 -10.79 6.20
C ALA A 80 32.05 -11.20 7.00
N LYS A 81 32.25 -12.10 7.95
CA LYS A 81 31.32 -12.53 9.03
C LYS A 81 31.27 -11.49 10.16
N PRO A 82 30.47 -11.69 11.21
CA PRO A 82 29.05 -11.99 11.34
C PRO A 82 28.33 -11.04 12.32
N ASN A 83 27.02 -10.94 12.33
CA ASN A 83 26.29 -10.99 13.59
C ASN A 83 24.76 -11.11 13.45
N LYS A 84 24.24 -12.09 14.21
CA LYS A 84 22.93 -12.28 14.83
C LYS A 84 21.68 -12.32 13.93
N LYS A 85 21.29 -13.57 13.68
CA LYS A 85 19.95 -14.21 13.75
C LYS A 85 18.75 -13.27 13.61
N ALA A 86 18.35 -13.00 12.37
CA ALA A 86 16.93 -12.87 12.04
C ALA A 86 16.46 -14.29 11.64
N LYS A 87 15.56 -14.86 12.40
CA LYS A 87 14.88 -16.12 12.05
C LYS A 87 14.08 -15.87 10.78
N HIS A 88 14.53 -16.42 9.67
CA HIS A 88 13.70 -16.57 8.47
C HIS A 88 12.54 -17.50 8.83
N HIS A 89 11.38 -16.95 9.12
CA HIS A 89 10.14 -17.69 9.06
C HIS A 89 9.83 -17.98 7.59
N LYS A 90 9.76 -19.29 7.26
CA LYS A 90 9.21 -19.81 6.02
C LYS A 90 7.84 -19.15 5.78
N SER A 91 7.54 -18.80 4.55
CA SER A 91 6.26 -18.28 4.08
C SER A 91 5.12 -19.23 4.47
N LYS A 92 4.56 -19.03 5.66
CA LYS A 92 3.23 -19.50 6.03
C LYS A 92 2.22 -18.54 5.41
N ASP A 93 1.11 -19.08 4.97
CA ASP A 93 -0.02 -18.27 4.49
C ASP A 93 -0.43 -17.32 5.63
N PRO A 94 -0.45 -15.99 5.44
CA PRO A 94 -0.77 -15.03 6.49
C PRO A 94 -2.16 -15.27 7.13
N LEU A 95 -3.04 -15.96 6.43
CA LEU A 95 -4.39 -16.30 6.90
C LEU A 95 -4.40 -17.37 7.99
N VAL A 96 -3.39 -18.27 8.05
CA VAL A 96 -3.32 -19.33 9.07
C VAL A 96 -2.80 -18.80 10.40
N GLU A 97 -2.08 -17.67 10.40
CA GLU A 97 -1.57 -17.06 11.64
C GLU A 97 -2.60 -16.16 12.34
N ALA A 98 -3.70 -15.80 11.66
CA ALA A 98 -4.74 -14.95 12.25
C ALA A 98 -5.67 -15.67 13.26
N ASP A 99 -5.50 -16.97 13.44
CA ASP A 99 -6.28 -17.78 14.38
C ASP A 99 -5.55 -18.10 15.71
N ASP A 100 -4.33 -17.55 15.91
CA ASP A 100 -3.60 -17.74 17.16
C ASP A 100 -4.22 -16.90 18.29
N PRO A 101 -4.83 -17.53 19.33
CA PRO A 101 -5.54 -16.82 20.39
C PRO A 101 -4.62 -16.03 21.32
N ASP A 102 -3.32 -16.33 21.34
CA ASP A 102 -2.33 -15.68 22.20
C ASP A 102 -1.61 -14.51 21.49
N THR A 103 -1.96 -14.24 20.26
CA THR A 103 -1.41 -13.16 19.44
C THR A 103 -2.45 -12.09 19.17
N ILE A 104 -2.06 -10.82 19.25
CA ILE A 104 -2.91 -9.70 18.84
C ILE A 104 -2.79 -9.53 17.33
N HIS A 105 -3.91 -9.65 16.62
CA HIS A 105 -4.00 -9.43 15.19
C HIS A 105 -4.61 -8.07 14.90
N ILE A 106 -3.97 -7.24 14.09
CA ILE A 106 -4.39 -5.88 13.74
C ILE A 106 -4.49 -5.78 12.22
N PHE A 107 -5.71 -5.69 11.71
CA PHE A 107 -5.99 -5.44 10.29
C PHE A 107 -6.24 -3.95 10.10
N THR A 108 -5.56 -3.34 9.13
CA THR A 108 -5.59 -1.89 8.94
C THR A 108 -5.84 -1.53 7.49
N ASP A 109 -6.67 -0.52 7.28
CA ASP A 109 -6.89 0.08 5.98
C ASP A 109 -7.11 1.60 6.08
N GLY A 110 -6.76 2.32 5.03
CA GLY A 110 -6.94 3.75 4.89
C GLY A 110 -7.68 4.09 3.61
N ALA A 111 -8.83 4.73 3.72
CA ALA A 111 -9.62 5.20 2.58
C ALA A 111 -9.42 6.70 2.33
N CYS A 112 -9.50 7.09 1.04
CA CYS A 112 -9.41 8.49 0.63
C CYS A 112 -10.33 8.76 -0.56
N SER A 113 -11.27 9.68 -0.40
CA SER A 113 -12.17 10.14 -1.47
C SER A 113 -11.50 11.27 -2.25
N GLY A 114 -10.74 10.93 -3.29
CA GLY A 114 -9.76 11.80 -3.93
C GLY A 114 -8.35 11.63 -3.33
N ASN A 115 -7.30 12.21 -3.93
CA ASN A 115 -5.94 12.02 -3.43
C ASN A 115 -5.05 13.25 -3.70
N PRO A 116 -4.99 14.25 -2.77
CA PRO A 116 -5.62 14.26 -1.43
C PRO A 116 -7.14 14.49 -1.47
N GLY A 117 -7.85 14.09 -0.39
CA GLY A 117 -9.28 14.27 -0.22
C GLY A 117 -9.78 13.84 1.16
N PRO A 118 -11.09 13.89 1.41
CA PRO A 118 -11.69 13.36 2.62
C PRO A 118 -11.22 11.94 2.88
N SER A 119 -10.70 11.68 4.07
CA SER A 119 -10.02 10.43 4.38
C SER A 119 -10.48 9.85 5.71
N GLY A 120 -10.52 8.52 5.76
CA GLY A 120 -10.87 7.75 6.94
C GLY A 120 -9.89 6.62 7.18
N ILE A 121 -9.83 6.16 8.41
CA ILE A 121 -9.06 4.99 8.82
C ILE A 121 -9.97 3.92 9.38
N GLY A 122 -9.65 2.67 9.08
CA GLY A 122 -10.31 1.49 9.61
C GLY A 122 -9.31 0.53 10.24
N VAL A 123 -9.61 0.04 11.44
CA VAL A 123 -8.81 -0.94 12.15
C VAL A 123 -9.73 -1.98 12.75
N LEU A 124 -9.44 -3.25 12.50
CA LEU A 124 -10.01 -4.37 13.24
C LEU A 124 -8.89 -5.02 14.05
N MET A 125 -9.10 -5.16 15.36
CA MET A 125 -8.17 -5.85 16.26
C MET A 125 -8.82 -7.09 16.82
N ARG A 126 -8.08 -8.19 16.88
CA ARG A 126 -8.49 -9.47 17.46
C ARG A 126 -7.47 -9.98 18.46
N PHE A 127 -7.95 -10.54 19.55
CA PHE A 127 -7.17 -11.23 20.55
C PHE A 127 -8.02 -12.30 21.24
N GLY A 128 -7.75 -13.56 20.98
CA GLY A 128 -8.64 -14.66 21.38
C GLY A 128 -10.05 -14.46 20.83
N THR A 129 -11.03 -14.38 21.73
CA THR A 129 -12.44 -14.11 21.37
C THR A 129 -12.82 -12.63 21.37
N HIS A 130 -11.88 -11.75 21.70
CA HIS A 130 -12.14 -10.32 21.79
C HIS A 130 -11.87 -9.62 20.47
N GLU A 131 -12.78 -8.74 20.07
CA GLU A 131 -12.62 -7.87 18.92
C GLU A 131 -12.75 -6.40 19.34
N LYS A 132 -11.99 -5.54 18.67
CA LYS A 132 -12.09 -4.09 18.79
C LYS A 132 -11.97 -3.45 17.42
N GLU A 133 -12.89 -2.55 17.12
CA GLU A 133 -12.89 -1.78 15.88
C GLU A 133 -12.59 -0.31 16.14
N ILE A 134 -11.92 0.32 15.17
CA ILE A 134 -11.70 1.76 15.13
C ILE A 134 -12.09 2.22 13.72
N ALA A 135 -13.06 3.11 13.65
CA ALA A 135 -13.40 3.86 12.44
C ALA A 135 -13.27 5.35 12.79
N LYS A 136 -12.46 6.08 12.03
CA LYS A 136 -12.22 7.50 12.32
C LYS A 136 -12.00 8.29 11.06
N TYR A 137 -12.77 9.38 10.89
CA TYR A 137 -12.49 10.41 9.91
C TYR A 137 -11.26 11.21 10.32
N ILE A 138 -10.34 11.46 9.39
CA ILE A 138 -9.05 12.12 9.64
C ILE A 138 -8.88 13.44 8.87
N GLY A 139 -9.99 13.97 8.30
CA GLY A 139 -9.93 15.18 7.49
C GLY A 139 -9.40 14.91 6.08
N THR A 140 -8.85 15.96 5.46
CA THR A 140 -8.27 15.84 4.12
C THR A 140 -6.84 15.30 4.21
N ALA A 141 -6.61 14.14 3.60
CA ALA A 141 -5.30 13.51 3.56
C ALA A 141 -5.04 12.82 2.21
N THR A 142 -3.85 12.26 2.04
CA THR A 142 -3.55 11.35 0.93
C THR A 142 -3.79 9.90 1.35
N ASN A 143 -4.03 9.01 0.39
CA ASN A 143 -4.19 7.58 0.68
C ASN A 143 -3.04 7.02 1.54
N ASN A 144 -1.79 7.34 1.20
CA ASN A 144 -0.63 6.89 1.97
C ASN A 144 -0.63 7.39 3.43
N ILE A 145 -1.15 8.59 3.69
CA ILE A 145 -1.29 9.12 5.05
C ILE A 145 -2.38 8.35 5.79
N ALA A 146 -3.53 8.09 5.16
CA ALA A 146 -4.61 7.33 5.77
C ALA A 146 -4.15 5.91 6.17
N GLU A 147 -3.48 5.21 5.27
CA GLU A 147 -2.87 3.90 5.50
C GLU A 147 -1.91 3.89 6.71
N LEU A 148 -1.00 4.87 6.76
CA LEU A 148 -0.06 4.99 7.87
C LEU A 148 -0.76 5.32 9.19
N GLN A 149 -1.77 6.21 9.16
CA GLN A 149 -2.53 6.56 10.35
C GLN A 149 -3.40 5.40 10.87
N ALA A 150 -3.92 4.55 9.98
CA ALA A 150 -4.61 3.33 10.39
C ALA A 150 -3.68 2.39 11.18
N ILE A 151 -2.44 2.18 10.70
CA ILE A 151 -1.43 1.40 11.40
C ILE A 151 -1.07 2.05 12.74
N GLU A 152 -0.85 3.38 12.76
CA GLU A 152 -0.54 4.10 14.00
C GLU A 152 -1.65 3.97 15.03
N ALA A 153 -2.91 4.10 14.62
CA ALA A 153 -4.08 3.94 15.48
C ALA A 153 -4.19 2.52 16.05
N GLY A 154 -3.97 1.50 15.23
CA GLY A 154 -3.95 0.10 15.66
C GLY A 154 -2.88 -0.17 16.71
N LEU A 155 -1.63 0.23 16.42
CA LEU A 155 -0.51 0.07 17.37
C LEU A 155 -0.71 0.89 18.67
N ALA A 156 -1.34 2.07 18.57
CA ALA A 156 -1.64 2.90 19.74
C ALA A 156 -2.72 2.28 20.64
N ALA A 157 -3.60 1.48 20.09
CA ALA A 157 -4.69 0.83 20.83
C ALA A 157 -4.25 -0.40 21.62
N VAL A 158 -3.06 -0.94 21.37
CA VAL A 158 -2.48 -2.05 22.14
C VAL A 158 -2.02 -1.54 23.49
N LYS A 159 -2.61 -2.09 24.57
CA LYS A 159 -2.28 -1.71 25.96
C LYS A 159 -1.06 -2.44 26.51
N ASN A 160 -0.96 -3.74 26.22
CA ASN A 160 0.16 -4.57 26.66
C ASN A 160 1.01 -4.98 25.45
N THR A 161 2.22 -4.44 25.37
CA THR A 161 3.17 -4.67 24.27
C THR A 161 4.05 -5.90 24.47
N ASP A 162 3.81 -6.69 25.52
CA ASP A 162 4.49 -7.96 25.79
C ASP A 162 3.93 -9.12 24.94
N TYR A 163 2.66 -9.02 24.53
CA TYR A 163 2.05 -9.99 23.63
C TYR A 163 2.64 -9.89 22.21
N PRO A 164 2.73 -11.01 21.50
CA PRO A 164 3.01 -10.99 20.07
C PRO A 164 1.93 -10.17 19.31
N VAL A 165 2.35 -9.34 18.37
CA VAL A 165 1.45 -8.50 17.58
C VAL A 165 1.72 -8.70 16.10
N ASN A 166 0.69 -9.06 15.36
CA ASN A 166 0.70 -9.20 13.91
C ASN A 166 -0.12 -8.08 13.27
N VAL A 167 0.51 -7.28 12.43
CA VAL A 167 -0.13 -6.18 11.67
C VAL A 167 -0.30 -6.58 10.21
N TYR A 168 -1.54 -6.52 9.73
CA TYR A 168 -1.92 -6.85 8.36
C TYR A 168 -2.30 -5.57 7.63
N THR A 169 -1.68 -5.33 6.48
CA THR A 169 -1.97 -4.19 5.60
C THR A 169 -1.84 -4.59 4.14
N ASP A 170 -2.69 -4.05 3.29
CA ASP A 170 -2.57 -4.20 1.84
C ASP A 170 -1.82 -3.03 1.18
N SER A 171 -1.40 -2.03 1.96
CA SER A 171 -0.59 -0.93 1.50
C SER A 171 0.84 -1.34 1.19
N ASN A 172 1.24 -1.30 -0.08
CA ASN A 172 2.62 -1.52 -0.48
C ASN A 172 3.57 -0.46 0.08
N TYR A 173 3.09 0.78 0.19
CA TYR A 173 3.89 1.88 0.71
C TYR A 173 4.14 1.72 2.21
N ALA A 174 3.08 1.52 3.00
CA ALA A 174 3.20 1.37 4.44
C ALA A 174 4.08 0.16 4.80
N TYR A 175 3.80 -1.01 4.20
CA TYR A 175 4.62 -2.20 4.38
C TYR A 175 6.09 -1.97 3.99
N GLY A 176 6.34 -1.29 2.87
CA GLY A 176 7.69 -0.99 2.40
C GLY A 176 8.49 -0.12 3.36
N VAL A 177 7.90 0.96 3.88
CA VAL A 177 8.62 1.90 4.77
C VAL A 177 8.73 1.43 6.21
N LEU A 178 7.79 0.60 6.69
CA LEU A 178 7.78 0.10 8.07
C LEU A 178 8.48 -1.25 8.22
N ALA A 179 8.26 -2.19 7.31
CA ALA A 179 8.76 -3.56 7.41
C ALA A 179 10.00 -3.84 6.55
N LEU A 180 10.10 -3.25 5.34
CA LEU A 180 11.19 -3.52 4.41
C LEU A 180 12.31 -2.47 4.44
N GLY A 181 12.24 -1.47 5.33
CA GLY A 181 13.27 -0.46 5.47
C GLY A 181 13.39 0.53 4.30
N TRP A 182 12.34 0.69 3.49
CA TRP A 182 12.37 1.69 2.41
C TRP A 182 12.55 3.09 2.98
N LYS A 183 13.31 3.93 2.27
CA LYS A 183 13.48 5.33 2.63
C LYS A 183 12.18 6.10 2.32
N SER A 184 11.58 6.67 3.34
CA SER A 184 10.45 7.57 3.20
C SER A 184 10.94 8.92 2.66
N LYS A 185 10.49 9.31 1.46
CA LYS A 185 10.74 10.65 0.90
C LYS A 185 9.68 11.67 1.34
N LYS A 186 8.45 11.19 1.55
CA LYS A 186 7.30 11.95 2.05
C LYS A 186 6.80 11.30 3.34
N ASN A 187 6.01 12.02 4.12
CA ASN A 187 5.40 11.52 5.36
C ASN A 187 6.44 11.05 6.40
N LYS A 188 7.61 11.71 6.46
CA LYS A 188 8.71 11.30 7.33
C LYS A 188 8.29 11.29 8.80
N ASP A 189 7.61 12.34 9.24
CA ASP A 189 7.23 12.55 10.64
C ASP A 189 6.31 11.43 11.15
N ILE A 190 5.29 11.06 10.34
CA ILE A 190 4.39 9.96 10.72
C ILE A 190 5.10 8.61 10.67
N VAL A 191 5.97 8.36 9.69
CA VAL A 191 6.75 7.12 9.61
C VAL A 191 7.71 7.00 10.80
N GLU A 192 8.36 8.09 11.23
CA GLU A 192 9.23 8.11 12.40
C GLU A 192 8.45 7.91 13.70
N SER A 193 7.27 8.54 13.84
CA SER A 193 6.36 8.31 14.96
C SER A 193 5.99 6.84 15.10
N ILE A 194 5.56 6.22 13.99
CA ILE A 194 5.21 4.79 13.97
C ILE A 194 6.42 3.93 14.34
N LYS A 195 7.60 4.17 13.74
CA LYS A 195 8.83 3.42 14.04
C LYS A 195 9.25 3.52 15.49
N LYS A 196 9.12 4.71 16.10
CA LYS A 196 9.37 4.91 17.53
C LYS A 196 8.39 4.12 18.41
N ARG A 197 7.12 4.05 17.99
CA ARG A 197 6.10 3.23 18.67
C ARG A 197 6.40 1.74 18.54
N MET A 198 6.79 1.27 17.35
CA MET A 198 7.16 -0.12 17.09
C MET A 198 8.24 -0.64 18.05
N GLN A 199 9.19 0.20 18.46
CA GLN A 199 10.25 -0.18 19.41
C GLN A 199 9.76 -0.56 20.81
N LYS A 200 8.51 -0.26 21.15
CA LYS A 200 7.90 -0.63 22.44
C LYS A 200 7.41 -2.07 22.50
N PHE A 201 7.26 -2.71 21.34
CA PHE A 201 6.75 -4.06 21.23
C PHE A 201 7.88 -5.08 21.33
N LYS A 202 7.68 -6.14 22.10
CA LYS A 202 8.66 -7.25 22.20
C LYS A 202 8.69 -8.09 20.95
N ASP A 203 7.52 -8.37 20.37
CA ASP A 203 7.36 -9.16 19.15
C ASP A 203 6.29 -8.50 18.28
N LEU A 204 6.74 -7.89 17.18
CA LEU A 204 5.89 -7.19 16.21
C LEU A 204 6.24 -7.64 14.80
N THR A 205 5.27 -8.23 14.13
CA THR A 205 5.43 -8.71 12.76
C THR A 205 4.43 -8.03 11.83
N PHE A 206 4.89 -7.64 10.64
CA PHE A 206 4.05 -7.07 9.59
C PHE A 206 3.81 -8.10 8.48
N PHE A 207 2.56 -8.22 8.08
CA PHE A 207 2.12 -9.05 6.97
C PHE A 207 1.54 -8.20 5.86
N LYS A 208 2.03 -8.42 4.65
CA LYS A 208 1.43 -7.85 3.45
C LYS A 208 0.33 -8.77 2.96
N VAL A 209 -0.90 -8.32 3.06
CA VAL A 209 -2.06 -9.02 2.50
C VAL A 209 -2.39 -8.51 1.10
N LYS A 210 -3.21 -9.25 0.39
CA LYS A 210 -3.73 -8.84 -0.91
C LYS A 210 -5.07 -8.14 -0.71
N GLY A 211 -5.19 -6.90 -1.16
CA GLY A 211 -6.44 -6.16 -1.10
C GLY A 211 -7.54 -6.85 -1.91
N HIS A 212 -8.78 -6.80 -1.43
CA HIS A 212 -9.98 -7.36 -2.05
C HIS A 212 -9.83 -8.84 -2.51
N ALA A 213 -9.19 -9.65 -1.68
CA ALA A 213 -8.92 -11.06 -1.98
C ALA A 213 -9.76 -12.05 -1.16
N GLY A 214 -10.87 -11.58 -0.55
CA GLY A 214 -11.75 -12.42 0.27
C GLY A 214 -11.26 -12.61 1.71
N ASN A 215 -10.25 -11.84 2.17
CA ASN A 215 -9.89 -11.82 3.58
C ASN A 215 -10.92 -10.97 4.34
N ARG A 216 -11.82 -11.65 5.07
CA ARG A 216 -12.92 -11.05 5.82
C ARG A 216 -12.48 -9.92 6.76
N ASP A 217 -11.34 -10.08 7.42
CA ASP A 217 -10.87 -9.13 8.42
C ASP A 217 -10.25 -7.89 7.77
N ASN A 218 -9.55 -8.05 6.64
CA ASN A 218 -9.06 -6.92 5.86
C ASN A 218 -10.21 -6.16 5.19
N GLU A 219 -11.22 -6.87 4.67
CA GLU A 219 -12.43 -6.25 4.11
C GLU A 219 -13.24 -5.50 5.19
N ARG A 220 -13.19 -5.97 6.45
CA ARG A 220 -13.80 -5.25 7.57
C ARG A 220 -13.06 -3.94 7.86
N ALA A 221 -11.73 -3.93 7.82
CA ALA A 221 -10.94 -2.71 7.99
C ALA A 221 -11.22 -1.70 6.85
N ASP A 222 -11.30 -2.15 5.59
CA ASP A 222 -11.70 -1.31 4.44
C ASP A 222 -13.09 -0.72 4.62
N PHE A 223 -14.07 -1.55 5.02
CA PHE A 223 -15.42 -1.07 5.34
C PHE A 223 -15.42 0.03 6.41
N LEU A 224 -14.67 -0.15 7.51
CA LEU A 224 -14.57 0.82 8.59
C LEU A 224 -13.95 2.14 8.11
N ALA A 225 -12.90 2.08 7.28
CA ALA A 225 -12.25 3.26 6.72
C ALA A 225 -13.19 4.06 5.81
N THR A 226 -13.92 3.36 4.94
CA THR A 226 -14.88 3.99 4.02
C THR A 226 -16.13 4.51 4.73
N ALA A 227 -16.63 3.80 5.74
CA ALA A 227 -17.76 4.24 6.57
C ALA A 227 -17.43 5.55 7.30
N ALA A 228 -16.24 5.66 7.87
CA ALA A 228 -15.80 6.87 8.58
C ALA A 228 -15.82 8.15 7.70
N ILE A 229 -15.61 8.02 6.39
CA ILE A 229 -15.72 9.16 5.46
C ILE A 229 -17.19 9.52 5.23
N LYS A 230 -18.05 8.50 5.05
CA LYS A 230 -19.48 8.70 4.76
C LYS A 230 -20.20 9.33 5.95
N ASP A 231 -19.92 8.84 7.16
CA ASP A 231 -20.53 9.34 8.38
C ASP A 231 -20.18 10.80 8.64
N ALA A 232 -18.91 11.19 8.40
CA ALA A 232 -18.47 12.59 8.53
C ALA A 232 -19.10 13.53 7.47
N GLY A 233 -19.50 13.01 6.30
CA GLY A 233 -20.20 13.78 5.27
C GLY A 233 -21.72 13.87 5.47
N ALA A 234 -22.29 13.04 6.34
CA ALA A 234 -23.71 13.08 6.69
C ALA A 234 -24.05 14.14 7.77
N ASP A 235 -23.02 14.59 8.50
CA ASP A 235 -23.14 15.60 9.59
C ASP A 235 -22.91 17.05 9.08
N THR A 236 -22.74 17.26 7.77
CA THR A 236 -22.54 18.57 7.11
C THR A 236 -23.71 18.91 6.19
#